data_7eeb55110509ceb5921c2613bda65d58
#
_entry.id   7eeb55110509ceb5921c2613bda65d58
#
_cell.length_a   1.000
_cell.length_b   1.000
_cell.length_c   1.000
_cell.angle_alpha   90.00
_cell.angle_beta   90.00
_cell.angle_gamma   90.00
#
_symmetry.space_group_name_H-M   'P 1'
#
loop_
_entity.id
_entity.type
_entity.pdbx_description
1 polymer ?
#
loop_
_entity_poly.entity_id
_entity_poly.type
_entity_poly.pdbx_seq_one_letter_code
_entity_poly.pdbx_strand_id
1 'polypeptide(L)' 'MQYVNDSNFEAEVLKSELPVLVDFFAEWCGPCKRVAPVIEQLAEDLKGRAKVVKLNVEEAPAT' A
#
# COMPACT_ATOMS: atom_id res chain seq x y z
N MET A 1 -3.68 -6.70 -5.14
CA MET A 1 -2.82 -5.72 -4.44
C MET A 1 -2.55 -6.21 -3.03
N GLN A 2 -1.34 -6.05 -2.57
CA GLN A 2 -0.93 -6.53 -1.25
C GLN A 2 -1.24 -5.52 -0.16
N TYR A 3 -1.68 -6.01 1.00
CA TYR A 3 -1.89 -5.19 2.19
C TYR A 3 -0.74 -5.42 3.15
N VAL A 4 -0.27 -4.35 3.79
CA VAL A 4 0.78 -4.41 4.80
C VAL A 4 0.28 -3.84 6.12
N ASN A 5 0.91 -4.26 7.21
CA ASN A 5 0.63 -3.78 8.56
C ASN A 5 1.95 -3.73 9.34
N ASP A 6 1.91 -3.40 10.63
CA ASP A 6 3.12 -3.30 11.43
C ASP A 6 3.94 -4.61 11.46
N SER A 7 3.27 -5.76 11.33
CA SER A 7 3.94 -7.06 11.39
C SER A 7 4.81 -7.34 10.17
N ASN A 8 4.41 -6.87 8.99
CA ASN A 8 5.11 -7.20 7.75
C ASN A 8 5.67 -5.98 7.01
N PHE A 9 5.49 -4.77 7.55
CA PHE A 9 5.96 -3.55 6.87
C PHE A 9 7.45 -3.60 6.57
N GLU A 10 8.26 -3.99 7.54
CA GLU A 10 9.71 -4.06 7.35
C GLU A 10 10.08 -5.00 6.22
N ALA A 11 9.53 -6.22 6.23
CA ALA A 11 9.85 -7.22 5.23
C ALA A 11 9.36 -6.84 3.84
N GLU A 12 8.15 -6.28 3.76
CA GLU A 12 7.51 -6.01 2.48
C GLU A 12 7.89 -4.67 1.87
N VAL A 13 8.27 -3.70 2.68
CA VAL A 13 8.57 -2.34 2.23
C VAL A 13 10.05 -2.02 2.38
N LEU A 14 10.59 -2.10 3.59
CA LEU A 14 11.96 -1.66 3.85
C LEU A 14 13.01 -2.58 3.24
N LYS A 15 12.71 -3.86 3.11
CA LYS A 15 13.63 -4.86 2.53
C LYS A 15 13.30 -5.20 1.09
N SER A 16 12.38 -4.49 0.47
CA SER A 16 12.02 -4.73 -0.92
C SER A 16 13.16 -4.36 -1.86
N GLU A 17 13.40 -5.21 -2.86
CA GLU A 17 14.38 -4.93 -3.91
C GLU A 17 13.87 -3.95 -4.95
N LEU A 18 12.55 -3.80 -5.04
CA LEU A 18 11.90 -2.86 -5.95
C LEU A 18 11.46 -1.61 -5.19
N PRO A 19 11.35 -0.46 -5.86
CA PRO A 19 10.69 0.70 -5.28
C PRO A 19 9.28 0.33 -4.82
N VAL A 20 8.85 0.85 -3.68
CA VAL A 20 7.54 0.54 -3.12
C VAL A 20 6.72 1.81 -2.97
N LEU A 21 5.51 1.79 -3.52
CA LEU A 21 4.51 2.82 -3.31
C LEU A 21 3.56 2.32 -2.21
N VAL A 22 3.46 3.06 -1.12
CA VAL A 22 2.58 2.71 -0.01
C VAL A 22 1.36 3.62 -0.04
N ASP A 23 0.18 3.03 -0.18
CA ASP A 23 -1.10 3.75 -0.14
C ASP A 23 -1.65 3.67 1.28
N PHE A 24 -1.55 4.76 2.03
CA PHE A 24 -2.10 4.86 3.38
C PHE A 24 -3.59 5.15 3.29
N PHE A 25 -4.41 4.32 3.90
CA PHE A 25 -5.86 4.48 3.85
C PHE A 25 -6.51 4.15 5.18
N ALA A 26 -7.79 4.55 5.31
CA ALA A 26 -8.65 4.17 6.42
C ALA A 26 -10.04 3.93 5.87
N GLU A 27 -10.79 3.02 6.48
CA GLU A 27 -12.13 2.69 6.00
C GLU A 27 -13.11 3.86 6.10
N TRP A 28 -12.90 4.77 7.06
CA TRP A 28 -13.72 5.95 7.22
C TRP A 28 -13.35 7.09 6.26
N CYS A 29 -12.30 6.92 5.49
CA CYS A 29 -11.81 7.96 4.59
C CYS A 29 -12.52 7.88 3.23
N GLY A 30 -13.49 8.75 3.00
CA GLY A 30 -14.20 8.82 1.72
C GLY A 30 -13.29 9.08 0.52
N PRO A 31 -12.43 10.12 0.55
CA PRO A 31 -11.48 10.37 -0.53
C PRO A 31 -10.55 9.21 -0.83
N CYS A 32 -10.13 8.45 0.21
CA CYS A 32 -9.29 7.28 0.02
C CYS A 32 -9.98 6.22 -0.83
N LYS A 33 -11.28 6.05 -0.65
CA LYS A 33 -12.07 5.10 -1.42
C LYS A 33 -12.19 5.49 -2.88
N ARG A 34 -12.20 6.78 -3.17
CA ARG A 34 -12.25 7.29 -4.54
C ARG A 34 -10.92 7.07 -5.28
N VAL A 35 -9.83 7.04 -4.54
CA VAL A 35 -8.49 6.84 -5.10
C VAL A 35 -8.20 5.36 -5.29
N ALA A 36 -8.88 4.47 -4.58
CA ALA A 36 -8.60 3.03 -4.64
C ALA A 36 -8.55 2.46 -6.06
N PRO A 37 -9.51 2.74 -6.96
CA PRO A 37 -9.43 2.23 -8.33
C PRO A 37 -8.20 2.73 -9.09
N VAL A 38 -7.77 3.96 -8.83
CA VAL A 38 -6.59 4.54 -9.46
C VAL A 38 -5.33 3.82 -8.98
N ILE A 39 -5.24 3.54 -7.68
CA ILE A 39 -4.11 2.82 -7.10
C ILE A 39 -4.06 1.39 -7.63
N GLU A 40 -5.20 0.73 -7.77
CA GLU A 40 -5.26 -0.61 -8.34
C GLU A 40 -4.77 -0.65 -9.79
N GLN A 41 -5.16 0.34 -10.57
CA GLN A 41 -4.69 0.46 -11.95
C GLN A 41 -3.19 0.72 -11.99
N LEU A 42 -2.69 1.57 -11.11
CA LEU A 42 -1.28 1.87 -11.01
C LEU A 42 -0.48 0.62 -10.63
N ALA A 43 -1.01 -0.20 -9.75
CA ALA A 43 -0.37 -1.46 -9.36
C ALA A 43 -0.20 -2.39 -10.55
N GLU A 44 -1.22 -2.46 -11.41
CA GLU A 44 -1.13 -3.25 -12.65
C GLU A 44 -0.10 -2.67 -13.61
N ASP A 45 -0.10 -1.35 -13.78
CA ASP A 45 0.80 -0.69 -14.72
C ASP A 45 2.27 -0.80 -14.30
N LEU A 46 2.53 -0.85 -12.99
CA LEU A 46 3.88 -0.91 -12.45
C LEU A 46 4.35 -2.32 -12.13
N LYS A 47 3.53 -3.32 -12.38
CA LYS A 47 3.87 -4.71 -12.09
C LYS A 47 5.21 -5.09 -12.70
N GLY A 48 6.12 -5.60 -11.86
CA GLY A 48 7.47 -5.95 -12.28
C GLY A 48 8.48 -4.81 -12.23
N ARG A 49 8.04 -3.56 -12.08
CA ARG A 49 8.92 -2.38 -11.99
C ARG A 49 8.89 -1.73 -10.63
N ALA A 50 7.75 -1.79 -9.95
CA ALA A 50 7.58 -1.26 -8.61
C ALA A 50 6.53 -2.08 -7.89
N LYS A 51 6.60 -2.05 -6.57
CA LYS A 51 5.65 -2.75 -5.71
C LYS A 51 4.66 -1.72 -5.18
N VAL A 52 3.37 -2.02 -5.26
CA VAL A 52 2.32 -1.17 -4.73
C VAL A 52 1.61 -1.92 -3.62
N VAL A 53 1.57 -1.34 -2.42
CA VAL A 53 0.96 -1.96 -1.25
C VAL A 53 0.00 -0.99 -0.59
N LYS A 54 -0.99 -1.52 0.13
CA LYS A 54 -1.96 -0.72 0.89
C LYS A 54 -1.72 -0.93 2.38
N LEU A 55 -1.80 0.14 3.15
CA LEU A 55 -1.63 0.10 4.59
C LEU A 55 -2.81 0.79 5.26
N ASN A 56 -3.58 0.04 6.05
CA ASN A 56 -4.66 0.60 6.84
C ASN A 56 -4.07 1.24 8.10
N VAL A 57 -4.21 2.56 8.23
CA VAL A 57 -3.59 3.31 9.33
C VAL A 57 -4.13 2.90 10.69
N GLU A 58 -5.31 2.31 10.76
CA GLU A 58 -5.87 1.82 12.02
C GLU A 58 -5.26 0.49 12.44
N GLU A 59 -4.76 -0.29 11.49
CA GLU A 59 -4.13 -1.58 11.74
C GLU A 59 -2.61 -1.47 11.90
N ALA A 60 -2.05 -0.30 11.61
CA ALA A 60 -0.61 -0.09 11.63
C ALA A 60 -0.26 1.25 12.26
N PRO A 61 -0.65 1.50 13.52
CA PRO A 61 -0.44 2.80 14.16
C PRO A 61 1.04 3.12 14.39
N ALA A 62 1.90 2.11 14.43
CA ALA A 62 3.34 2.31 14.62
C ALA A 62 4.07 2.63 13.32
N THR A 63 3.42 2.37 12.20
CA THR A 63 3.96 2.68 10.89
C THR A 63 3.53 4.07 10.45
#